data_0088ffa36dff61e162e88ff30e564c65
#
_entry.id   0088ffa36dff61e162e88ff30e564c65
#
_cell.length_a   1.000
_cell.length_b   1.000
_cell.length_c   1.000
_cell.angle_alpha   90.00
_cell.angle_beta   90.00
_cell.angle_gamma   90.00
#
_symmetry.space_group_name_H-M   'P 1'
#
loop_
_entity.id
_entity.type
_entity.pdbx_description
1 polymer ?
#
loop_
_entity_poly.entity_id
_entity_poly.type
_entity_poly.pdbx_seq_one_letter_code
_entity_poly.pdbx_strand_id
1 'polypeptide(L)' 'MKRRKRTTVWAYLDGKKLVDVVQAALDNNMMVDDMKALLVKENPGHEVTFNVQ' A
#
# COMPACT_ATOMS: atom_id res chain seq x y z
N MET A 1 -16.71 -4.76 -24.28
CA MET A 1 -15.55 -5.06 -23.76
C MET A 1 -15.51 -5.03 -22.28
N LYS A 2 -14.88 -5.99 -21.73
CA LYS A 2 -14.81 -6.10 -20.37
C LYS A 2 -13.60 -5.55 -19.78
N ARG A 3 -13.69 -4.86 -18.72
CA ARG A 3 -12.60 -4.31 -18.11
C ARG A 3 -12.20 -5.07 -16.91
N ARG A 4 -10.94 -5.33 -16.75
CA ARG A 4 -10.45 -6.01 -15.65
C ARG A 4 -10.35 -5.10 -14.47
N LYS A 5 -10.81 -5.52 -13.32
CA LYS A 5 -10.68 -4.75 -12.15
C LYS A 5 -9.27 -4.81 -11.67
N ARG A 6 -8.68 -3.69 -11.40
CA ARG A 6 -7.34 -3.64 -10.94
C ARG A 6 -7.29 -4.03 -9.49
N THR A 7 -6.35 -4.83 -9.11
CA THR A 7 -6.14 -5.19 -7.72
C THR A 7 -5.41 -4.03 -7.04
N THR A 8 -5.95 -3.58 -5.93
CA THR A 8 -5.36 -2.48 -5.19
C THR A 8 -5.09 -2.92 -3.77
N VAL A 9 -3.99 -2.47 -3.22
CA VAL A 9 -3.64 -2.75 -1.84
C VAL A 9 -3.59 -1.42 -1.10
N TRP A 10 -4.39 -1.29 -0.06
CA TRP A 10 -4.41 -0.08 0.74
C TRP A 10 -3.70 -0.30 2.05
N ALA A 11 -2.86 0.64 2.44
CA ALA A 11 -2.18 0.62 3.71
C ALA A 11 -3.00 1.41 4.72
N TYR A 12 -3.09 0.90 5.93
CA TYR A 12 -3.80 1.56 7.01
C TYR A 12 -2.84 1.77 8.17
N LEU A 13 -2.85 2.95 8.73
CA LEU A 13 -2.01 3.30 9.87
C LEU A 13 -2.91 3.45 11.07
N ASP A 14 -2.74 2.58 12.06
CA ASP A 14 -3.58 2.57 13.27
C ASP A 14 -5.06 2.54 12.91
N GLY A 15 -5.39 1.78 11.88
CA GLY A 15 -6.78 1.62 11.45
C GLY A 15 -7.30 2.68 10.51
N LYS A 16 -6.47 3.68 10.18
CA LYS A 16 -6.91 4.74 9.28
C LYS A 16 -6.27 4.60 7.92
N LYS A 17 -7.05 4.84 6.88
CA LYS A 17 -6.57 4.72 5.52
C LYS A 17 -5.43 5.67 5.26
N LEU A 18 -4.33 5.14 4.82
CA LEU A 18 -3.13 5.93 4.59
C LEU A 18 -2.83 6.19 3.12
N VAL A 19 -2.54 5.13 2.39
CA VAL A 19 -2.12 5.29 1.00
C VAL A 19 -2.40 4.02 0.19
N ASP A 20 -2.59 4.21 -1.12
CA ASP A 20 -2.72 3.11 -2.06
C ASP A 20 -1.29 2.63 -2.33
N VAL A 21 -0.95 1.46 -1.83
CA VAL A 21 0.40 0.93 -1.92
C VAL A 21 0.82 0.66 -3.36
N VAL A 22 -0.12 0.17 -4.17
CA VAL A 22 0.18 -0.12 -5.57
C VAL A 22 0.54 1.16 -6.32
N GLN A 23 -0.26 2.21 -6.11
CA GLN A 23 -0.01 3.48 -6.76
C GLN A 23 1.29 4.11 -6.25
N ALA A 24 1.52 4.03 -4.94
CA ALA A 24 2.74 4.57 -4.35
C ALA A 24 3.98 3.86 -4.90
N ALA A 25 3.88 2.53 -5.07
CA ALA A 25 4.99 1.77 -5.62
C ALA A 25 5.27 2.20 -7.05
N LEU A 26 4.23 2.38 -7.85
CA LEU A 26 4.39 2.82 -9.22
C LEU A 26 5.02 4.21 -9.28
N ASP A 27 4.55 5.11 -8.45
CA ASP A 27 5.05 6.47 -8.42
C ASP A 27 6.52 6.56 -8.03
N ASN A 28 6.97 5.59 -7.24
CA ASN A 28 8.34 5.56 -6.77
C ASN A 28 9.18 4.50 -7.47
N ASN A 29 8.64 3.91 -8.52
CA ASN A 29 9.34 2.91 -9.31
C ASN A 29 9.84 1.77 -8.43
N MET A 30 9.00 1.30 -7.53
CA MET A 30 9.33 0.23 -6.60
C MET A 30 8.36 -0.94 -6.75
N MET A 31 8.77 -2.08 -6.22
CA MET A 31 7.88 -3.22 -6.17
C MET A 31 6.92 -3.01 -5.01
N VAL A 32 5.73 -3.60 -5.09
CA VAL A 32 4.73 -3.45 -4.04
C VAL A 32 5.27 -3.96 -2.69
N ASP A 33 5.98 -5.09 -2.69
CA ASP A 33 6.53 -5.62 -1.46
C ASP A 33 7.55 -4.68 -0.82
N ASP A 34 8.33 -4.01 -1.64
CA ASP A 34 9.33 -3.07 -1.15
C ASP A 34 8.64 -1.83 -0.59
N MET A 35 7.55 -1.41 -1.22
CA MET A 35 6.80 -0.26 -0.74
C MET A 35 6.14 -0.57 0.61
N LYS A 36 5.66 -1.81 0.78
CA LYS A 36 5.08 -2.21 2.05
C LYS A 36 6.13 -2.12 3.16
N ALA A 37 7.32 -2.65 2.89
CA ALA A 37 8.39 -2.62 3.87
C ALA A 37 8.80 -1.19 4.21
N LEU A 38 8.81 -0.33 3.21
CA LEU A 38 9.17 1.06 3.40
C LEU A 38 8.15 1.76 4.31
N LEU A 39 6.87 1.50 4.08
CA LEU A 39 5.82 2.11 4.88
C LEU A 39 5.92 1.72 6.35
N VAL A 40 6.24 0.45 6.61
CA VAL A 40 6.42 -0.01 7.98
C VAL A 40 7.64 0.66 8.60
N LYS A 41 8.71 0.76 7.83
CA LYS A 41 9.94 1.35 8.32
C LYS A 41 9.79 2.83 8.63
N GLU A 42 9.01 3.54 7.84
CA GLU A 42 8.83 4.97 8.05
C GLU A 42 7.81 5.34 9.12
N ASN A 43 7.11 4.36 9.66
CA ASN A 43 6.11 4.60 10.67
C ASN A 43 6.36 3.73 11.91
N PRO A 44 7.52 3.90 12.56
CA PRO A 44 7.85 3.08 13.72
C PRO A 44 6.90 3.39 14.87
N GLY A 45 6.52 2.37 15.60
CA GLY A 45 5.63 2.58 16.74
C GLY A 45 4.15 2.61 16.38
N HIS A 46 3.83 2.48 15.08
CA HIS A 46 2.44 2.47 14.63
C HIS A 46 2.12 1.12 14.02
N GLU A 47 0.86 0.75 14.07
CA GLU A 47 0.42 -0.50 13.48
C GLU A 47 0.09 -0.23 12.03
N VAL A 48 0.83 -0.86 11.12
CA VAL A 48 0.61 -0.71 9.69
C VAL A 48 0.02 -2.00 9.16
N THR A 49 -1.16 -1.92 8.56
CA THR A 49 -1.82 -3.09 8.01
C THR A 49 -2.12 -2.85 6.54
N PHE A 50 -2.33 -3.93 5.79
CA PHE A 50 -2.59 -3.84 4.37
C PHE A 50 -3.84 -4.64 4.01
N ASN A 51 -4.68 -4.02 3.20
CA ASN A 51 -5.90 -4.65 2.77
C ASN A 51 -5.94 -4.70 1.26
N VAL A 52 -6.19 -5.88 0.72
CA VAL A 52 -6.31 -6.04 -0.72
C VAL A 52 -7.76 -5.79 -1.09
N GLN A 53 -7.99 -4.95 -2.06
CA GLN A 53 -9.35 -4.61 -2.46
C GLN A 53 -9.64 -4.86 -3.92
#